data_62d6c559c3871cf1cfc9a059640914e4
#
_entry.id   62d6c559c3871cf1cfc9a059640914e4
#
_cell.length_a   1.000
_cell.length_b   1.000
_cell.length_c   1.000
_cell.angle_alpha   90.00
_cell.angle_beta   90.00
_cell.angle_gamma   90.00
#
_symmetry.space_group_name_H-M   'P 1'
#
loop_
_entity.id
_entity.type
_entity.pdbx_description
1 polymer ?
#
loop_
_entity_poly.entity_id
_entity_poly.type
_entity_poly.pdbx_seq_one_letter_code
_entity_poly.pdbx_strand_id
1 'polypeptide(L)'
;MKKGRYIRQSTKNQTNLRQLAKAHPDELLFIDVISGSVPFAERPEGKKLIQAIEAGETNYISFHAIDRAGRNTINVLQTLKYFYDKGVVVKIDNLGLESMIEGKANPVFNLITTILSELSSLEKSSLLERQAEGIAQSKLRGGVYNGRVKGTTDTPEETLAKHKKTIKALKSNPTLSLRQIAKLASDNDYNVSANTVKKVKGLLNQTVELVWK
;
A
#
# COMPACT_ATOMS: atom_id res chain seq x y z
N MET A 1 -23.31 22.21 1.68
CA MET A 1 -22.15 21.34 1.34
C MET A 1 -21.67 21.68 -0.06
N LYS A 2 -20.36 21.88 -0.24
CA LYS A 2 -19.76 22.12 -1.56
C LYS A 2 -19.51 20.79 -2.25
N LYS A 3 -19.59 20.77 -3.59
CA LYS A 3 -19.15 19.59 -4.37
C LYS A 3 -17.64 19.58 -4.44
N GLY A 4 -17.00 18.42 -4.33
CA GLY A 4 -15.57 18.23 -4.51
C GLY A 4 -15.26 17.75 -5.93
N ARG A 5 -14.13 18.16 -6.48
CA ARG A 5 -13.57 17.64 -7.74
C ARG A 5 -12.14 17.22 -7.55
N TYR A 6 -11.86 15.99 -7.86
CA TYR A 6 -10.50 15.46 -7.81
C TYR A 6 -9.87 15.36 -9.19
N ILE A 7 -8.70 15.94 -9.32
CA ILE A 7 -7.93 16.01 -10.56
C ILE A 7 -6.56 15.37 -10.31
N ARG A 8 -6.15 14.47 -11.21
CA ARG A 8 -4.83 13.86 -11.14
C ARG A 8 -4.10 13.98 -12.48
N GLN A 9 -2.83 14.36 -12.40
CA GLN A 9 -1.88 14.29 -13.52
C GLN A 9 -0.61 13.54 -13.08
N SER A 10 0.02 12.81 -14.00
CA SER A 10 1.21 12.01 -13.68
C SER A 10 2.50 12.82 -13.68
N THR A 11 2.55 13.92 -14.45
CA THR A 11 3.69 14.82 -14.57
C THR A 11 3.23 16.28 -14.64
N LYS A 12 4.09 17.20 -14.23
CA LYS A 12 3.80 18.66 -14.28
C LYS A 12 3.53 19.19 -15.70
N ASN A 13 4.06 18.50 -16.72
CA ASN A 13 3.92 18.91 -18.13
C ASN A 13 2.61 18.42 -18.79
N GLN A 14 1.83 17.57 -18.11
CA GLN A 14 0.52 17.18 -18.59
C GLN A 14 -0.50 18.28 -18.31
N THR A 15 -1.21 18.72 -19.35
CA THR A 15 -2.29 19.69 -19.20
C THR A 15 -3.52 19.01 -18.58
N ASN A 16 -3.98 19.55 -17.46
CA ASN A 16 -5.23 19.13 -16.84
C ASN A 16 -6.47 19.88 -17.37
N LEU A 17 -6.31 20.62 -18.46
CA LEU A 17 -7.35 21.45 -19.05
C LEU A 17 -8.67 20.70 -19.31
N ARG A 18 -8.61 19.46 -19.79
CA ARG A 18 -9.82 18.63 -20.01
C ARG A 18 -10.55 18.30 -18.69
N GLN A 19 -9.83 18.14 -17.61
CA GLN A 19 -10.41 17.85 -16.29
C GLN A 19 -10.95 19.13 -15.66
N LEU A 20 -10.26 20.25 -15.83
CA LEU A 20 -10.67 21.58 -15.34
C LEU A 20 -11.82 22.17 -16.17
N ALA A 21 -11.91 21.87 -17.46
CA ALA A 21 -12.98 22.39 -18.32
C ALA A 21 -14.39 22.02 -17.84
N LYS A 22 -14.52 20.97 -17.01
CA LYS A 22 -15.79 20.56 -16.40
C LYS A 22 -15.94 21.01 -14.95
N ALA A 23 -14.97 21.75 -14.41
CA ALA A 23 -15.02 22.24 -13.04
C ALA A 23 -15.99 23.44 -12.93
N HIS A 24 -16.83 23.43 -11.89
CA HIS A 24 -17.67 24.57 -11.56
C HIS A 24 -16.93 25.50 -10.59
N PRO A 25 -17.11 26.84 -10.65
CA PRO A 25 -16.41 27.78 -9.77
C PRO A 25 -16.61 27.51 -8.28
N ASP A 26 -17.75 26.93 -7.88
CA ASP A 26 -18.08 26.64 -6.48
C ASP A 26 -17.58 25.26 -6.01
N GLU A 27 -16.92 24.47 -6.87
CA GLU A 27 -16.37 23.17 -6.47
C GLU A 27 -15.07 23.33 -5.68
N LEU A 28 -14.88 22.50 -4.65
CA LEU A 28 -13.60 22.33 -3.98
C LEU A 28 -12.68 21.51 -4.89
N LEU A 29 -11.56 22.09 -5.29
CA LEU A 29 -10.60 21.44 -6.17
C LEU A 29 -9.48 20.77 -5.40
N PHE A 30 -9.24 19.48 -5.69
CA PHE A 30 -8.16 18.68 -5.14
C PHE A 30 -7.28 18.19 -6.30
N ILE A 31 -6.09 18.76 -6.44
CA ILE A 31 -5.23 18.57 -7.63
C ILE A 31 -3.92 17.89 -7.23
N ASP A 32 -3.75 16.63 -7.60
CA ASP A 32 -2.53 15.86 -7.40
C ASP A 32 -1.67 15.76 -8.65
N VAL A 33 -0.37 15.98 -8.49
CA VAL A 33 0.66 15.71 -9.50
C VAL A 33 1.43 14.48 -9.03
N ILE A 34 0.85 13.30 -9.27
CA ILE A 34 1.35 12.03 -8.72
C ILE A 34 0.99 10.85 -9.60
N SER A 35 1.80 9.78 -9.55
CA SER A 35 1.47 8.54 -10.23
C SER A 35 0.17 7.94 -9.73
N GLY A 36 -0.66 7.42 -10.65
CA GLY A 36 -1.89 6.71 -10.29
C GLY A 36 -1.67 5.39 -9.53
N SER A 37 -0.43 4.86 -9.49
CA SER A 37 -0.08 3.66 -8.72
C SER A 37 -0.05 3.91 -7.21
N VAL A 38 0.09 5.17 -6.77
CA VAL A 38 -0.01 5.53 -5.36
C VAL A 38 -1.48 5.39 -4.93
N PRO A 39 -1.78 4.65 -3.84
CA PRO A 39 -3.12 4.51 -3.30
C PRO A 39 -3.77 5.88 -3.03
N PHE A 40 -5.08 5.99 -3.27
CA PHE A 40 -5.77 7.28 -3.16
C PHE A 40 -5.60 7.93 -1.78
N ALA A 41 -5.72 7.14 -0.71
CA ALA A 41 -5.58 7.60 0.67
C ALA A 41 -4.15 8.04 1.04
N GLU A 42 -3.13 7.73 0.23
CA GLU A 42 -1.74 8.14 0.45
C GLU A 42 -1.37 9.40 -0.32
N ARG A 43 -2.21 9.80 -1.30
CA ARG A 43 -1.97 11.00 -2.11
C ARG A 43 -2.21 12.27 -1.29
N PRO A 44 -1.39 13.34 -1.45
CA PRO A 44 -1.52 14.58 -0.67
C PRO A 44 -2.94 15.19 -0.74
N GLU A 45 -3.46 15.41 -1.94
CA GLU A 45 -4.79 15.99 -2.12
C GLU A 45 -5.91 14.95 -1.90
N GLY A 46 -5.62 13.66 -2.12
CA GLY A 46 -6.51 12.56 -1.74
C GLY A 46 -6.77 12.54 -0.23
N LYS A 47 -5.73 12.75 0.60
CA LYS A 47 -5.86 12.87 2.07
C LYS A 47 -6.71 14.08 2.47
N LYS A 48 -6.48 15.24 1.84
CA LYS A 48 -7.28 16.45 2.13
C LYS A 48 -8.74 16.24 1.77
N LEU A 49 -9.01 15.57 0.65
CA LEU A 49 -10.37 15.23 0.26
C LEU A 49 -11.04 14.31 1.28
N ILE A 50 -10.34 13.28 1.77
CA ILE A 50 -10.83 12.39 2.81
C ILE A 50 -11.14 13.20 4.09
N GLN A 51 -10.26 14.09 4.50
CA GLN A 51 -10.47 14.98 5.66
C GLN A 51 -11.69 15.90 5.47
N ALA A 52 -11.87 16.48 4.28
CA ALA A 52 -13.03 17.31 3.97
C ALA A 52 -14.36 16.52 4.02
N ILE A 53 -14.34 15.23 3.60
CA ILE A 53 -15.50 14.34 3.75
C ILE A 53 -15.77 14.06 5.23
N GLU A 54 -14.76 13.73 6.00
CA GLU A 54 -14.89 13.41 7.43
C GLU A 54 -15.32 14.63 8.25
N ALA A 55 -14.92 15.84 7.84
CA ALA A 55 -15.38 17.10 8.40
C ALA A 55 -16.80 17.49 7.94
N GLY A 56 -17.42 16.74 7.01
CA GLY A 56 -18.74 17.05 6.46
C GLY A 56 -18.78 18.26 5.52
N GLU A 57 -17.63 18.71 4.99
CA GLU A 57 -17.54 19.84 4.05
C GLU A 57 -18.07 19.45 2.66
N THR A 58 -17.88 18.19 2.26
CA THR A 58 -18.39 17.62 1.01
C THR A 58 -18.89 16.20 1.18
N ASN A 59 -19.96 15.86 0.46
CA ASN A 59 -20.49 14.51 0.30
C ASN A 59 -20.69 14.14 -1.17
N TYR A 60 -20.09 14.90 -2.08
CA TYR A 60 -20.18 14.70 -3.52
C TYR A 60 -18.82 14.94 -4.16
N ILE A 61 -18.33 13.98 -4.96
CA ILE A 61 -17.02 14.04 -5.59
C ILE A 61 -17.13 13.70 -7.06
N SER A 62 -16.51 14.55 -7.90
CA SER A 62 -16.38 14.32 -9.33
C SER A 62 -14.98 13.88 -9.70
N PHE A 63 -14.87 12.82 -10.51
CA PHE A 63 -13.67 12.40 -11.22
C PHE A 63 -13.90 12.56 -12.71
N HIS A 64 -12.91 13.03 -13.47
CA HIS A 64 -13.02 13.07 -14.91
C HIS A 64 -13.20 11.66 -15.51
N ALA A 65 -12.46 10.70 -15.02
CA ALA A 65 -12.52 9.30 -15.41
C ALA A 65 -12.18 8.39 -14.22
N ILE A 66 -12.58 7.14 -14.28
CA ILE A 66 -12.47 6.17 -13.18
C ILE A 66 -10.99 5.89 -12.80
N ASP A 67 -10.05 5.99 -13.74
CA ASP A 67 -8.60 5.84 -13.52
C ASP A 67 -7.99 6.96 -12.68
N ARG A 68 -8.73 8.02 -12.39
CA ARG A 68 -8.31 9.06 -11.43
C ARG A 68 -8.39 8.55 -9.99
N ALA A 69 -9.37 7.69 -9.68
CA ALA A 69 -9.49 7.06 -8.36
C ALA A 69 -8.34 6.07 -8.06
N GLY A 70 -7.84 5.36 -9.08
CA GLY A 70 -6.71 4.43 -8.95
C GLY A 70 -6.17 4.02 -10.32
N ARG A 71 -4.96 3.48 -10.39
CA ARG A 71 -4.37 2.98 -11.65
C ARG A 71 -4.73 1.52 -11.92
N ASN A 72 -4.76 0.71 -10.89
CA ASN A 72 -5.20 -0.69 -10.98
C ASN A 72 -6.63 -0.84 -10.46
N THR A 73 -7.28 -1.91 -10.85
CA THR A 73 -8.68 -2.18 -10.56
C THR A 73 -8.92 -2.29 -9.05
N ILE A 74 -7.97 -2.85 -8.30
CA ILE A 74 -8.07 -3.00 -6.83
C ILE A 74 -8.12 -1.62 -6.15
N ASN A 75 -7.20 -0.71 -6.51
CA ASN A 75 -7.15 0.63 -5.93
C ASN A 75 -8.40 1.45 -6.27
N VAL A 76 -8.93 1.29 -7.49
CA VAL A 76 -10.20 1.92 -7.90
C VAL A 76 -11.32 1.43 -7.01
N LEU A 77 -11.49 0.11 -6.89
CA LEU A 77 -12.57 -0.49 -6.09
C LEU A 77 -12.49 -0.11 -4.62
N GLN A 78 -11.30 -0.13 -4.02
CA GLN A 78 -11.09 0.29 -2.64
C GLN A 78 -11.50 1.75 -2.43
N THR A 79 -11.13 2.63 -3.36
CA THR A 79 -11.47 4.06 -3.31
C THR A 79 -12.99 4.27 -3.46
N LEU A 80 -13.63 3.62 -4.44
CA LEU A 80 -15.08 3.71 -4.65
C LEU A 80 -15.87 3.14 -3.48
N LYS A 81 -15.42 1.99 -2.93
CA LYS A 81 -16.03 1.39 -1.75
C LYS A 81 -15.94 2.31 -0.53
N TYR A 82 -14.79 2.92 -0.29
CA TYR A 82 -14.62 3.89 0.79
C TYR A 82 -15.64 5.02 0.70
N PHE A 83 -15.80 5.62 -0.49
CA PHE A 83 -16.79 6.68 -0.69
C PHE A 83 -18.23 6.19 -0.52
N TYR A 84 -18.54 5.00 -1.00
CA TYR A 84 -19.86 4.40 -0.83
C TYR A 84 -20.18 4.16 0.66
N ASP A 85 -19.25 3.59 1.42
CA ASP A 85 -19.41 3.31 2.84
C ASP A 85 -19.57 4.61 3.67
N LYS A 86 -19.03 5.74 3.18
CA LYS A 86 -19.19 7.08 3.78
C LYS A 86 -20.43 7.84 3.28
N GLY A 87 -21.23 7.22 2.41
CA GLY A 87 -22.43 7.89 1.85
C GLY A 87 -22.10 9.03 0.88
N VAL A 88 -20.90 9.04 0.30
CA VAL A 88 -20.46 10.07 -0.65
C VAL A 88 -20.91 9.72 -2.06
N VAL A 89 -21.54 10.66 -2.74
CA VAL A 89 -21.90 10.52 -4.15
C VAL A 89 -20.65 10.68 -5.02
N VAL A 90 -20.34 9.67 -5.83
CA VAL A 90 -19.25 9.71 -6.77
C VAL A 90 -19.78 9.90 -8.19
N LYS A 91 -19.27 10.90 -8.90
CA LYS A 91 -19.56 11.16 -10.33
C LYS A 91 -18.34 10.86 -11.18
N ILE A 92 -18.55 10.16 -12.27
CA ILE A 92 -17.54 9.90 -13.31
C ILE A 92 -17.96 10.66 -14.58
N ASP A 93 -17.27 11.77 -14.85
CA ASP A 93 -17.67 12.73 -15.89
C ASP A 93 -17.69 12.16 -17.31
N ASN A 94 -16.68 11.35 -17.68
CA ASN A 94 -16.59 10.79 -19.04
C ASN A 94 -17.65 9.71 -19.33
N LEU A 95 -18.22 9.11 -18.28
CA LEU A 95 -19.30 8.14 -18.39
C LEU A 95 -20.68 8.78 -18.16
N GLY A 96 -20.73 10.01 -17.62
CA GLY A 96 -21.97 10.65 -17.22
C GLY A 96 -22.69 9.92 -16.10
N LEU A 97 -21.96 9.15 -15.28
CA LEU A 97 -22.53 8.28 -14.24
C LEU A 97 -22.29 8.85 -12.84
N GLU A 98 -23.32 8.73 -12.01
CA GLU A 98 -23.25 9.01 -10.57
C GLU A 98 -23.53 7.71 -9.79
N SER A 99 -22.86 7.53 -8.65
CA SER A 99 -23.06 6.36 -7.78
C SER A 99 -24.43 6.31 -7.13
N MET A 100 -25.07 7.46 -6.99
CA MET A 100 -26.43 7.59 -6.45
C MET A 100 -27.26 8.52 -7.34
N ILE A 101 -28.54 8.20 -7.49
CA ILE A 101 -29.56 9.01 -8.16
C ILE A 101 -30.71 9.17 -7.17
N GLU A 102 -31.11 10.41 -6.86
CA GLU A 102 -32.18 10.73 -5.91
C GLU A 102 -32.06 10.00 -4.56
N GLY A 103 -30.81 9.90 -4.06
CA GLY A 103 -30.53 9.25 -2.78
C GLY A 103 -30.55 7.72 -2.81
N LYS A 104 -30.78 7.10 -3.98
CA LYS A 104 -30.73 5.64 -4.18
C LYS A 104 -29.48 5.23 -4.95
N ALA A 105 -28.95 4.06 -4.64
CA ALA A 105 -27.81 3.50 -5.36
C ALA A 105 -28.15 3.33 -6.86
N ASN A 106 -27.24 3.79 -7.74
CA ASN A 106 -27.42 3.67 -9.18
C ASN A 106 -27.10 2.23 -9.63
N PRO A 107 -28.05 1.48 -10.20
CA PRO A 107 -27.83 0.08 -10.62
C PRO A 107 -26.72 -0.05 -11.67
N VAL A 108 -26.59 0.92 -12.58
CA VAL A 108 -25.57 0.92 -13.63
C VAL A 108 -24.17 1.10 -13.04
N PHE A 109 -24.04 1.99 -12.04
CA PHE A 109 -22.80 2.19 -11.33
C PHE A 109 -22.38 0.93 -10.56
N ASN A 110 -23.34 0.27 -9.89
CA ASN A 110 -23.13 -0.99 -9.19
C ASN A 110 -22.70 -2.11 -10.15
N LEU A 111 -23.33 -2.21 -11.32
CA LEU A 111 -22.95 -3.18 -12.34
C LEU A 111 -21.50 -2.98 -12.79
N ILE A 112 -21.09 -1.73 -13.07
CA ILE A 112 -19.72 -1.42 -13.46
C ILE A 112 -18.72 -1.79 -12.35
N THR A 113 -19.02 -1.47 -11.09
CA THR A 113 -18.14 -1.83 -9.96
C THR A 113 -18.05 -3.33 -9.77
N THR A 114 -19.13 -4.09 -10.00
CA THR A 114 -19.13 -5.56 -9.98
C THR A 114 -18.25 -6.13 -11.09
N ILE A 115 -18.39 -5.65 -12.34
CA ILE A 115 -17.56 -6.08 -13.46
C ILE A 115 -16.06 -5.80 -13.17
N LEU A 116 -15.74 -4.62 -12.65
CA LEU A 116 -14.37 -4.28 -12.26
C LEU A 116 -13.83 -5.21 -11.17
N SER A 117 -14.68 -5.61 -10.20
CA SER A 117 -14.31 -6.55 -9.14
C SER A 117 -13.96 -7.93 -9.71
N GLU A 118 -14.79 -8.44 -10.61
CA GLU A 118 -14.54 -9.73 -11.28
C GLU A 118 -13.26 -9.69 -12.14
N LEU A 119 -13.06 -8.61 -12.91
CA LEU A 119 -11.83 -8.43 -13.70
C LEU A 119 -10.59 -8.41 -12.80
N SER A 120 -10.66 -7.73 -11.65
CA SER A 120 -9.55 -7.71 -10.69
C SER A 120 -9.23 -9.10 -10.12
N SER A 121 -10.24 -9.90 -9.86
CA SER A 121 -10.10 -11.28 -9.39
C SER A 121 -9.48 -12.17 -10.48
N LEU A 122 -9.88 -12.01 -11.73
CA LEU A 122 -9.32 -12.72 -12.87
C LEU A 122 -7.85 -12.33 -13.13
N GLU A 123 -7.51 -11.03 -13.07
CA GLU A 123 -6.13 -10.57 -13.19
C GLU A 123 -5.23 -11.19 -12.11
N LYS A 124 -5.71 -11.24 -10.87
CA LYS A 124 -4.97 -11.85 -9.75
C LYS A 124 -4.78 -13.34 -9.95
N SER A 125 -5.81 -14.10 -10.34
CA SER A 125 -5.71 -15.53 -10.58
C SER A 125 -4.75 -15.85 -11.72
N SER A 126 -4.83 -15.12 -12.85
CA SER A 126 -3.93 -15.27 -13.99
C SER A 126 -2.47 -14.95 -13.65
N LEU A 127 -2.24 -13.98 -12.74
CA LEU A 127 -0.90 -13.66 -12.27
C LEU A 127 -0.32 -14.77 -11.39
N LEU A 128 -1.13 -15.34 -10.48
CA LEU A 128 -0.72 -16.48 -9.65
C LEU A 128 -0.45 -17.72 -10.48
N GLU A 129 -1.25 -17.98 -11.49
CA GLU A 129 -1.07 -19.11 -12.42
C GLU A 129 0.24 -19.00 -13.20
N ARG A 130 0.50 -17.83 -13.82
CA ARG A 130 1.79 -17.56 -14.50
C ARG A 130 2.98 -17.66 -13.56
N GLN A 131 2.84 -17.23 -12.30
CA GLN A 131 3.88 -17.36 -11.29
C GLN A 131 4.12 -18.85 -10.94
N ALA A 132 3.08 -19.65 -10.77
CA ALA A 132 3.18 -21.08 -10.51
C ALA A 132 3.86 -21.82 -11.67
N GLU A 133 3.47 -21.51 -12.91
CA GLU A 133 4.10 -22.05 -14.11
C GLU A 133 5.59 -21.68 -14.21
N GLY A 134 5.93 -20.40 -13.94
CA GLY A 134 7.31 -19.95 -13.92
C GLY A 134 8.17 -20.66 -12.88
N ILE A 135 7.62 -20.90 -11.68
CA ILE A 135 8.28 -21.69 -10.63
C ILE A 135 8.46 -23.15 -11.07
N ALA A 136 7.43 -23.77 -11.66
CA ALA A 136 7.50 -25.15 -12.15
C ALA A 136 8.57 -25.30 -13.24
N GLN A 137 8.60 -24.40 -14.21
CA GLN A 137 9.62 -24.35 -15.28
C GLN A 137 11.04 -24.15 -14.72
N SER A 138 11.20 -23.27 -13.73
CA SER A 138 12.50 -23.03 -13.08
C SER A 138 13.01 -24.28 -12.35
N LYS A 139 12.10 -24.99 -11.67
CA LYS A 139 12.44 -26.28 -11.01
C LYS A 139 12.87 -27.35 -12.02
N LEU A 140 12.19 -27.46 -13.17
CA LEU A 140 12.53 -28.43 -14.23
C LEU A 140 13.91 -28.13 -14.86
N ARG A 141 14.29 -26.87 -15.00
CA ARG A 141 15.60 -26.46 -15.52
C ARG A 141 16.78 -26.66 -14.54
N GLY A 142 16.51 -27.20 -13.35
CA GLY A 142 17.58 -27.63 -12.40
C GLY A 142 18.32 -26.52 -11.70
N GLY A 143 17.74 -25.31 -11.55
CA GLY A 143 18.70 -24.40 -11.07
C GLY A 143 18.33 -23.29 -10.13
N VAL A 144 17.46 -22.43 -10.36
CA VAL A 144 17.55 -21.11 -9.72
C VAL A 144 16.62 -20.93 -8.50
N TYR A 145 15.60 -21.76 -8.34
CA TYR A 145 14.64 -21.64 -7.25
C TYR A 145 14.73 -22.82 -6.26
N ASN A 146 15.87 -22.95 -5.61
CA ASN A 146 16.02 -23.99 -4.56
C ASN A 146 15.51 -23.52 -3.18
N GLY A 147 14.98 -22.31 -3.07
CA GLY A 147 14.70 -21.72 -1.78
C GLY A 147 15.94 -21.68 -0.89
N ARG A 148 15.78 -21.48 0.39
CA ARG A 148 16.88 -21.63 1.35
C ARG A 148 17.15 -23.13 1.53
N VAL A 149 18.38 -23.57 1.30
CA VAL A 149 18.78 -24.97 1.46
C VAL A 149 18.47 -25.41 2.90
N LYS A 150 17.78 -26.55 3.03
CA LYS A 150 17.39 -27.09 4.33
C LYS A 150 18.67 -27.37 5.15
N GLY A 151 18.78 -26.79 6.34
CA GLY A 151 19.98 -26.92 7.19
C GLY A 151 20.97 -25.75 7.11
N THR A 152 20.78 -24.74 6.24
CA THR A 152 21.62 -23.53 6.20
C THR A 152 21.18 -22.41 7.16
N THR A 153 20.38 -22.74 8.16
CA THR A 153 20.12 -21.83 9.27
C THR A 153 21.28 -21.90 10.23
N ASP A 154 21.93 -20.77 10.44
CA ASP A 154 22.96 -20.65 11.48
C ASP A 154 22.43 -21.20 12.80
N THR A 155 23.21 -22.00 13.49
CA THR A 155 22.92 -22.43 14.86
C THR A 155 22.80 -21.20 15.77
N PRO A 156 22.17 -21.33 16.96
CA PRO A 156 22.13 -20.25 17.93
C PRO A 156 23.51 -19.68 18.25
N GLU A 157 24.51 -20.55 18.39
CA GLU A 157 25.90 -20.19 18.70
C GLU A 157 26.56 -19.42 17.55
N GLU A 158 26.42 -19.91 16.31
CA GLU A 158 26.91 -19.22 15.11
C GLU A 158 26.24 -17.86 14.93
N THR A 159 24.92 -17.77 15.19
CA THR A 159 24.18 -16.51 15.14
C THR A 159 24.75 -15.52 16.14
N LEU A 160 24.98 -15.94 17.39
CA LEU A 160 25.58 -15.08 18.42
C LEU A 160 27.02 -14.68 18.07
N ALA A 161 27.82 -15.61 17.53
CA ALA A 161 29.20 -15.33 17.11
C ALA A 161 29.26 -14.29 15.98
N LYS A 162 28.34 -14.34 15.01
CA LYS A 162 28.25 -13.38 13.90
C LYS A 162 27.81 -11.98 14.35
N HIS A 163 27.00 -11.90 15.40
CA HIS A 163 26.36 -10.65 15.83
C HIS A 163 26.95 -10.03 17.10
N LYS A 164 28.28 -10.17 17.33
CA LYS A 164 28.98 -9.63 18.51
C LYS A 164 28.76 -8.12 18.72
N LYS A 165 28.75 -7.30 17.65
CA LYS A 165 28.48 -5.86 17.73
C LYS A 165 27.07 -5.59 18.25
N THR A 166 26.07 -6.33 17.77
CA THR A 166 24.69 -6.23 18.23
C THR A 166 24.54 -6.63 19.70
N ILE A 167 25.24 -7.68 20.13
CA ILE A 167 25.24 -8.12 21.54
C ILE A 167 25.83 -7.04 22.44
N LYS A 168 26.95 -6.44 22.02
CA LYS A 168 27.59 -5.32 22.76
C LYS A 168 26.61 -4.14 22.88
N ALA A 169 25.98 -3.74 21.77
CA ALA A 169 25.01 -2.64 21.77
C ALA A 169 23.80 -2.91 22.66
N LEU A 170 23.27 -4.16 22.66
CA LEU A 170 22.15 -4.58 23.53
C LEU A 170 22.52 -4.53 25.02
N LYS A 171 23.73 -5.01 25.39
CA LYS A 171 24.19 -5.01 26.79
C LYS A 171 24.47 -3.62 27.33
N SER A 172 25.04 -2.73 26.48
CA SER A 172 25.36 -1.36 26.89
C SER A 172 24.14 -0.44 26.95
N ASN A 173 23.04 -0.77 26.26
CA ASN A 173 21.87 0.10 26.12
C ASN A 173 20.54 -0.67 26.25
N PRO A 174 20.23 -1.21 27.44
CA PRO A 174 19.09 -2.12 27.64
C PRO A 174 17.72 -1.44 27.44
N THR A 175 17.65 -0.11 27.56
CA THR A 175 16.42 0.67 27.50
C THR A 175 16.07 1.16 26.07
N LEU A 176 17.00 1.04 25.12
CA LEU A 176 16.76 1.49 23.75
C LEU A 176 15.84 0.54 22.99
N SER A 177 15.06 1.11 22.04
CA SER A 177 14.22 0.33 21.13
C SER A 177 15.06 -0.53 20.18
N LEU A 178 14.49 -1.64 19.67
CA LEU A 178 15.19 -2.54 18.74
C LEU A 178 15.70 -1.82 17.49
N ARG A 179 14.98 -0.79 17.01
CA ARG A 179 15.40 0.02 15.85
C ARG A 179 16.61 0.91 16.17
N GLN A 180 16.65 1.49 17.35
CA GLN A 180 17.78 2.29 17.83
C GLN A 180 19.03 1.41 18.03
N ILE A 181 18.87 0.23 18.64
CA ILE A 181 19.95 -0.75 18.76
C ILE A 181 20.46 -1.19 17.38
N ALA A 182 19.57 -1.46 16.43
CA ALA A 182 19.97 -1.82 15.06
C ALA A 182 20.81 -0.72 14.42
N LYS A 183 20.39 0.54 14.54
CA LYS A 183 21.13 1.70 14.03
C LYS A 183 22.49 1.86 14.71
N LEU A 184 22.56 1.67 16.02
CA LEU A 184 23.79 1.77 16.80
C LEU A 184 24.80 0.66 16.50
N ALA A 185 24.31 -0.55 16.21
CA ALA A 185 25.14 -1.72 15.91
C ALA A 185 25.60 -1.77 14.45
N SER A 186 24.96 -1.00 13.55
CA SER A 186 25.29 -0.97 12.12
C SER A 186 26.40 0.04 11.83
N ASP A 187 27.31 -0.34 10.93
CA ASP A 187 28.36 0.50 10.33
C ASP A 187 28.49 0.20 8.82
N ASN A 188 29.51 0.73 8.15
CA ASN A 188 29.71 0.56 6.72
C ASN A 188 29.87 -0.92 6.29
N ASP A 189 30.43 -1.76 7.15
CA ASP A 189 30.73 -3.17 6.87
C ASP A 189 29.73 -4.14 7.53
N TYR A 190 28.92 -3.65 8.46
CA TYR A 190 27.98 -4.46 9.21
C TYR A 190 26.64 -3.78 9.35
N ASN A 191 25.65 -4.31 8.60
CA ASN A 191 24.30 -3.81 8.64
C ASN A 191 23.35 -4.83 9.30
N VAL A 192 22.59 -4.41 10.31
CA VAL A 192 21.69 -5.28 11.05
C VAL A 192 20.28 -4.68 11.13
N SER A 193 19.27 -5.52 10.86
CA SER A 193 17.86 -5.12 10.97
C SER A 193 17.33 -5.23 12.39
N ALA A 194 16.25 -4.51 12.71
CA ALA A 194 15.55 -4.64 14.00
C ALA A 194 15.06 -6.08 14.27
N ASN A 195 14.70 -6.83 13.22
CA ASN A 195 14.30 -8.23 13.35
C ASN A 195 15.49 -9.12 13.76
N THR A 196 16.68 -8.86 13.23
CA THR A 196 17.91 -9.54 13.64
C THR A 196 18.25 -9.23 15.08
N VAL A 197 18.13 -7.96 15.51
CA VAL A 197 18.31 -7.57 16.93
C VAL A 197 17.33 -8.31 17.84
N LYS A 198 16.05 -8.43 17.44
CA LYS A 198 15.04 -9.19 18.18
C LYS A 198 15.44 -10.67 18.32
N LYS A 199 15.91 -11.29 17.22
CA LYS A 199 16.37 -12.69 17.24
C LYS A 199 17.56 -12.88 18.18
N VAL A 200 18.58 -12.02 18.08
CA VAL A 200 19.78 -12.07 18.95
C VAL A 200 19.42 -11.88 20.41
N LYS A 201 18.52 -10.92 20.74
CA LYS A 201 18.02 -10.70 22.10
C LYS A 201 17.30 -11.93 22.64
N GLY A 202 16.47 -12.59 21.84
CA GLY A 202 15.77 -13.82 22.24
C GLY A 202 16.75 -14.96 22.56
N LEU A 203 17.77 -15.15 21.71
CA LEU A 203 18.79 -16.18 21.94
C LEU A 203 19.63 -15.90 23.20
N LEU A 204 20.00 -14.64 23.46
CA LEU A 204 20.72 -14.27 24.70
C LEU A 204 19.93 -14.58 25.94
N ASN A 205 18.63 -14.30 25.96
CA ASN A 205 17.78 -14.59 27.10
C ASN A 205 17.66 -16.08 27.35
N GLN A 206 17.54 -16.92 26.32
CA GLN A 206 17.52 -18.37 26.44
C GLN A 206 18.85 -18.94 27.00
N THR A 207 19.98 -18.35 26.57
CA THR A 207 21.30 -18.78 27.08
C THR A 207 21.51 -18.42 28.54
N VAL A 208 20.95 -17.30 29.00
CA VAL A 208 21.00 -16.90 30.41
C VAL A 208 20.15 -17.80 31.29
N GLU A 209 18.96 -18.21 30.85
CA GLU A 209 18.08 -19.14 31.59
C GLU A 209 18.67 -20.56 31.73
N LEU A 210 19.53 -20.98 30.80
CA LEU A 210 20.20 -22.29 30.85
C LEU A 210 21.42 -22.33 31.79
N VAL A 211 21.97 -21.18 32.13
CA VAL A 211 23.13 -21.07 33.05
C VAL A 211 22.69 -21.02 34.53
N TRP A 212 21.41 -20.76 34.80
CA TRP A 212 20.86 -20.65 36.16
C TRP A 212 19.96 -21.83 36.57
N LYS A 213 19.97 -22.93 35.79
CA LYS A 213 19.41 -24.24 36.16
C LYS A 213 20.53 -25.26 36.35
#